data_810038330c8c0eb3b12c74a5689e72ec
#
_entry.id   810038330c8c0eb3b12c74a5689e72ec
#
_cell.length_a   1.000
_cell.length_b   1.000
_cell.length_c   1.000
_cell.angle_alpha   90.00
_cell.angle_beta   90.00
_cell.angle_gamma   90.00
#
_symmetry.space_group_name_H-M   'P 1'
#
loop_
_entity.id
_entity.type
_entity.pdbx_description
1 polymer ?
#
loop_
_entity_poly.entity_id
_entity_poly.type
_entity_poly.pdbx_seq_one_letter_code
_entity_poly.pdbx_strand_id
1 'polypeptide(L)'
;QRQMCIRDRVLEADQQLKEMGVERPTHVFVQAGVGSLAGAVVGYFAHKYKDNPPVMAVCEASAADCLYRSAVAKTGNLVNVTGDLQTIMAGLACGEGNTIGWDILKNHVDVFASCPDWMSAKATRIYANPLGDDPRVVSGESGSVPLGFCFTALHDEDAKDLKEALKLDENSVVLVISTEGDTDPVRYREIVWDGLYG
;
A
#
# COMPACT_ATOMS: atom_id res chain seq x y z
N GLN A 1 19.07 -10.82 -7.14
CA GLN A 1 17.99 -10.83 -8.15
C GLN A 1 16.70 -10.14 -7.67
N ARG A 2 16.18 -10.43 -6.45
CA ARG A 2 14.93 -9.79 -5.96
C ARG A 2 15.04 -8.26 -5.82
N GLN A 3 16.15 -7.73 -5.35
CA GLN A 3 16.34 -6.27 -5.19
C GLN A 3 16.42 -5.53 -6.53
N MET A 4 16.99 -6.14 -7.58
CA MET A 4 16.99 -5.56 -8.92
C MET A 4 15.56 -5.46 -9.48
N CYS A 5 14.73 -6.50 -9.33
CA CYS A 5 13.35 -6.47 -9.79
C CYS A 5 12.49 -5.39 -9.07
N ILE A 6 12.77 -5.11 -7.79
CA ILE A 6 12.04 -4.06 -7.03
C ILE A 6 12.44 -2.67 -7.55
N ARG A 7 13.74 -2.42 -7.75
CA ARG A 7 14.22 -1.16 -8.32
C ARG A 7 13.63 -0.90 -9.71
N ASP A 8 13.61 -1.92 -10.56
CA ASP A 8 13.08 -1.81 -11.92
C ASP A 8 11.59 -1.42 -11.90
N ARG A 9 10.79 -2.00 -10.99
CA ARG A 9 9.38 -1.65 -10.82
C ARG A 9 9.18 -0.19 -10.38
N VAL A 10 10.01 0.32 -9.49
CA VAL A 10 9.92 1.72 -9.07
C VAL A 10 10.28 2.67 -10.20
N LEU A 11 11.30 2.34 -10.99
CA LEU A 11 11.68 3.12 -12.16
C LEU A 11 10.58 3.08 -13.25
N GLU A 12 9.97 1.93 -13.45
CA GLU A 12 8.82 1.76 -14.35
C GLU A 12 7.64 2.63 -13.90
N ALA A 13 7.28 2.59 -12.61
CA ALA A 13 6.22 3.45 -12.07
C ALA A 13 6.52 4.94 -12.27
N ASP A 14 7.78 5.35 -12.07
CA ASP A 14 8.21 6.74 -12.31
C ASP A 14 8.13 7.13 -13.79
N GLN A 15 8.44 6.20 -14.69
CA GLN A 15 8.29 6.43 -16.13
C GLN A 15 6.83 6.54 -16.53
N GLN A 16 5.97 5.67 -16.01
CA GLN A 16 4.51 5.73 -16.25
C GLN A 16 3.92 7.06 -15.77
N LEU A 17 4.32 7.57 -14.61
CA LEU A 17 3.91 8.91 -14.14
C LEU A 17 4.26 10.00 -15.16
N LYS A 18 5.48 9.99 -15.71
CA LYS A 18 5.92 10.98 -16.72
C LYS A 18 5.12 10.86 -18.01
N GLU A 19 4.84 9.64 -18.47
CA GLU A 19 4.03 9.39 -19.67
C GLU A 19 2.58 9.89 -19.49
N MET A 20 2.07 9.87 -18.25
CA MET A 20 0.78 10.45 -17.89
C MET A 20 0.82 11.97 -17.66
N GLY A 21 1.97 12.62 -17.82
CA GLY A 21 2.14 14.05 -17.56
C GLY A 21 2.21 14.43 -16.09
N VAL A 22 2.40 13.45 -15.19
CA VAL A 22 2.56 13.66 -13.75
C VAL A 22 4.04 13.85 -13.43
N GLU A 23 4.44 15.08 -13.15
CA GLU A 23 5.84 15.37 -12.77
C GLU A 23 6.22 14.78 -11.41
N ARG A 24 5.28 14.80 -10.45
CA ARG A 24 5.46 14.29 -9.09
C ARG A 24 4.12 13.84 -8.50
N PRO A 25 4.02 12.63 -7.93
CA PRO A 25 2.88 12.28 -7.13
C PRO A 25 2.88 13.10 -5.83
N THR A 26 1.72 13.50 -5.35
CA THR A 26 1.60 14.16 -4.05
C THR A 26 1.63 13.14 -2.91
N HIS A 27 1.21 11.91 -3.21
CA HIS A 27 1.13 10.80 -2.25
C HIS A 27 1.67 9.52 -2.87
N VAL A 28 2.31 8.68 -2.06
CA VAL A 28 2.75 7.34 -2.43
C VAL A 28 2.27 6.37 -1.36
N PHE A 29 1.32 5.51 -1.71
CA PHE A 29 0.80 4.49 -0.82
C PHE A 29 1.27 3.12 -1.31
N VAL A 30 1.87 2.35 -0.42
CA VAL A 30 2.50 1.08 -0.77
C VAL A 30 2.21 0.02 0.27
N GLN A 31 1.94 -1.20 -0.20
CA GLN A 31 1.74 -2.35 0.66
C GLN A 31 3.08 -2.90 1.19
N ALA A 32 3.02 -3.48 2.40
CA ALA A 32 4.17 -4.14 3.00
C ALA A 32 3.81 -5.45 3.69
N GLY A 33 4.59 -6.48 3.41
CA GLY A 33 4.78 -7.62 4.30
C GLY A 33 6.03 -7.34 5.15
N VAL A 34 7.19 -7.92 4.81
CA VAL A 34 8.46 -7.64 5.52
C VAL A 34 9.00 -6.21 5.34
N GLY A 35 8.42 -5.41 4.45
CA GLY A 35 8.85 -4.02 4.20
C GLY A 35 9.94 -3.82 3.16
N SER A 36 10.43 -4.87 2.48
CA SER A 36 11.50 -4.72 1.48
C SER A 36 11.06 -3.95 0.24
N LEU A 37 9.85 -4.23 -0.28
CA LEU A 37 9.27 -3.46 -1.40
C LEU A 37 9.00 -2.02 -0.96
N ALA A 38 8.30 -1.85 0.16
CA ALA A 38 7.94 -0.54 0.68
C ALA A 38 9.19 0.32 0.94
N GLY A 39 10.24 -0.24 1.55
CA GLY A 39 11.50 0.45 1.78
C GLY A 39 12.17 0.93 0.50
N ALA A 40 12.14 0.12 -0.57
CA ALA A 40 12.72 0.52 -1.85
C ALA A 40 11.89 1.63 -2.53
N VAL A 41 10.56 1.54 -2.51
CA VAL A 41 9.66 2.56 -3.06
C VAL A 41 9.83 3.88 -2.31
N VAL A 42 9.68 3.85 -0.99
CA VAL A 42 9.81 5.02 -0.12
C VAL A 42 11.20 5.65 -0.25
N GLY A 43 12.26 4.85 -0.19
CA GLY A 43 13.63 5.34 -0.33
C GLY A 43 13.89 6.01 -1.68
N TYR A 44 13.34 5.47 -2.76
CA TYR A 44 13.44 6.07 -4.09
C TYR A 44 12.78 7.44 -4.15
N PHE A 45 11.51 7.54 -3.76
CA PHE A 45 10.76 8.80 -3.84
C PHE A 45 11.26 9.85 -2.84
N ALA A 46 11.68 9.43 -1.63
CA ALA A 46 12.32 10.32 -0.67
C ALA A 46 13.64 10.89 -1.22
N HIS A 47 14.47 10.07 -1.86
CA HIS A 47 15.71 10.53 -2.47
C HIS A 47 15.48 11.42 -3.69
N LYS A 48 14.56 11.03 -4.56
CA LYS A 48 14.26 11.77 -5.80
C LYS A 48 13.68 13.15 -5.54
N TYR A 49 12.79 13.25 -4.56
CA TYR A 49 12.07 14.48 -4.23
C TYR A 49 12.45 15.03 -2.86
N LYS A 50 13.73 14.91 -2.49
CA LYS A 50 14.29 15.25 -1.18
C LYS A 50 13.85 16.62 -0.61
N ASP A 51 13.64 17.62 -1.47
CA ASP A 51 13.27 18.98 -1.07
C ASP A 51 11.74 19.15 -0.92
N ASN A 52 10.96 18.24 -1.50
CA ASN A 52 9.50 18.21 -1.41
C ASN A 52 9.00 16.76 -1.62
N PRO A 53 9.25 15.84 -0.66
CA PRO A 53 8.82 14.45 -0.80
C PRO A 53 7.30 14.34 -0.81
N PRO A 54 6.73 13.33 -1.51
CA PRO A 54 5.31 13.02 -1.38
C PRO A 54 4.99 12.56 0.05
N VAL A 55 3.74 12.70 0.46
CA VAL A 55 3.24 12.05 1.67
C VAL A 55 3.24 10.53 1.44
N MET A 56 3.85 9.78 2.34
CA MET A 56 4.08 8.34 2.18
C MET A 56 3.32 7.53 3.23
N ALA A 57 2.52 6.57 2.76
CA ALA A 57 1.82 5.63 3.63
C ALA A 57 2.20 4.19 3.32
N VAL A 58 2.37 3.40 4.37
CA VAL A 58 2.62 1.95 4.30
C VAL A 58 1.41 1.21 4.84
N CYS A 59 0.86 0.30 4.02
CA CYS A 59 -0.33 -0.47 4.33
C CYS A 59 0.04 -1.93 4.59
N GLU A 60 -0.32 -2.45 5.75
CA GLU A 60 -0.09 -3.84 6.15
C GLU A 60 -1.41 -4.55 6.43
N ALA A 61 -1.42 -5.88 6.31
CA ALA A 61 -2.52 -6.71 6.79
C ALA A 61 -2.60 -6.65 8.31
N SER A 62 -3.78 -6.40 8.88
CA SER A 62 -3.96 -6.26 10.34
C SER A 62 -3.56 -7.52 11.13
N ALA A 63 -3.60 -8.70 10.49
CA ALA A 63 -3.11 -9.95 11.07
C ALA A 63 -1.56 -10.03 11.13
N ALA A 64 -0.83 -9.19 10.40
CA ALA A 64 0.62 -9.27 10.20
C ALA A 64 1.29 -7.89 10.14
N ASP A 65 0.86 -6.93 10.95
CA ASP A 65 1.18 -5.51 10.93
C ASP A 65 2.45 -5.15 11.74
N CYS A 66 3.55 -5.84 11.48
CA CYS A 66 4.79 -5.70 12.26
C CYS A 66 5.43 -4.31 12.17
N LEU A 67 5.37 -3.63 11.01
CA LEU A 67 5.91 -2.29 10.84
C LEU A 67 5.03 -1.24 11.53
N TYR A 68 3.70 -1.38 11.43
CA TYR A 68 2.76 -0.54 12.16
C TYR A 68 3.01 -0.62 13.68
N ARG A 69 3.10 -1.84 14.24
CA ARG A 69 3.40 -2.03 15.66
C ARG A 69 4.75 -1.46 16.05
N SER A 70 5.75 -1.58 15.17
CA SER A 70 7.07 -0.99 15.37
C SER A 70 7.01 0.53 15.44
N ALA A 71 6.20 1.17 14.57
CA ALA A 71 5.98 2.61 14.58
C ALA A 71 5.24 3.06 15.84
N VAL A 72 4.18 2.36 16.25
CA VAL A 72 3.41 2.64 17.48
C VAL A 72 4.26 2.50 18.74
N ALA A 73 5.17 1.52 18.78
CA ALA A 73 6.06 1.30 19.92
C ALA A 73 7.06 2.45 20.16
N LYS A 74 7.35 3.26 19.13
CA LYS A 74 8.26 4.43 19.21
C LYS A 74 9.65 4.14 19.78
N THR A 75 10.09 2.89 19.74
CA THR A 75 11.42 2.48 20.26
C THR A 75 12.51 2.57 19.19
N GLY A 76 12.14 2.76 17.92
CA GLY A 76 13.04 2.68 16.77
C GLY A 76 13.38 1.25 16.34
N ASN A 77 12.97 0.24 17.12
CA ASN A 77 13.23 -1.17 16.86
C ASN A 77 12.01 -1.86 16.22
N LEU A 78 12.26 -2.93 15.48
CA LEU A 78 11.21 -3.80 14.97
C LEU A 78 10.49 -4.56 16.09
N VAL A 79 9.18 -4.64 15.94
CA VAL A 79 8.28 -5.46 16.78
C VAL A 79 7.72 -6.58 15.92
N ASN A 80 8.02 -7.82 16.25
CA ASN A 80 7.52 -8.98 15.53
C ASN A 80 6.08 -9.31 15.92
N VAL A 81 5.30 -9.77 14.96
CA VAL A 81 3.95 -10.33 15.17
C VAL A 81 4.04 -11.84 15.09
N THR A 82 3.53 -12.51 16.09
CA THR A 82 3.51 -13.98 16.19
C THR A 82 2.07 -14.48 16.29
N GLY A 83 1.84 -15.73 15.95
CA GLY A 83 0.52 -16.36 16.00
C GLY A 83 -0.02 -16.67 14.63
N ASP A 84 -1.35 -16.66 14.52
CA ASP A 84 -2.02 -16.87 13.24
C ASP A 84 -1.99 -15.59 12.41
N LEU A 85 -1.24 -15.60 11.31
CA LEU A 85 -1.09 -14.47 10.39
C LEU A 85 -2.08 -14.59 9.22
N GLN A 86 -3.23 -15.26 9.41
CA GLN A 86 -4.19 -15.46 8.33
C GLN A 86 -4.82 -14.15 7.87
N THR A 87 -4.70 -13.91 6.57
CA THR A 87 -5.30 -12.80 5.84
C THR A 87 -5.49 -13.19 4.38
N ILE A 88 -6.44 -12.57 3.70
CA ILE A 88 -6.57 -12.72 2.23
C ILE A 88 -5.38 -12.12 1.48
N MET A 89 -4.67 -11.19 2.10
CA MET A 89 -3.45 -10.57 1.57
C MET A 89 -2.23 -11.50 1.78
N ALA A 90 -2.26 -12.69 1.17
CA ALA A 90 -1.27 -13.73 1.40
C ALA A 90 0.19 -13.28 1.19
N GLY A 91 0.43 -12.37 0.26
CA GLY A 91 1.76 -11.77 0.03
C GLY A 91 2.24 -10.85 1.14
N LEU A 92 1.36 -10.45 2.05
CA LEU A 92 1.67 -9.58 3.20
C LEU A 92 1.67 -10.33 4.54
N ALA A 93 1.36 -11.62 4.56
CA ALA A 93 1.27 -12.45 5.77
C ALA A 93 2.66 -12.74 6.37
N CYS A 94 3.36 -11.72 6.83
CA CYS A 94 4.72 -11.77 7.34
C CYS A 94 4.82 -11.03 8.67
N GLY A 95 5.07 -11.77 9.75
CA GLY A 95 5.17 -11.21 11.09
C GLY A 95 6.52 -10.59 11.47
N GLU A 96 7.55 -10.72 10.62
CA GLU A 96 8.90 -10.22 10.88
C GLU A 96 9.31 -9.17 9.84
N GLY A 97 9.69 -7.98 10.33
CA GLY A 97 10.12 -6.88 9.47
C GLY A 97 11.57 -7.03 8.98
N ASN A 98 11.84 -6.54 7.77
CA ASN A 98 13.19 -6.43 7.24
C ASN A 98 13.91 -5.23 7.87
N THR A 99 15.07 -5.43 8.49
CA THR A 99 15.80 -4.38 9.21
C THR A 99 16.24 -3.23 8.31
N ILE A 100 16.73 -3.52 7.10
CA ILE A 100 17.15 -2.49 6.15
C ILE A 100 15.94 -1.68 5.66
N GLY A 101 14.83 -2.37 5.36
CA GLY A 101 13.58 -1.72 4.99
C GLY A 101 13.07 -0.82 6.12
N TRP A 102 13.09 -1.31 7.36
CA TRP A 102 12.66 -0.55 8.52
C TRP A 102 13.48 0.73 8.75
N ASP A 103 14.80 0.66 8.58
CA ASP A 103 15.66 1.84 8.73
C ASP A 103 15.32 2.96 7.73
N ILE A 104 14.83 2.60 6.54
CA ILE A 104 14.33 3.59 5.58
C ILE A 104 12.93 4.06 5.99
N LEU A 105 12.02 3.12 6.24
CA LEU A 105 10.59 3.40 6.48
C LEU A 105 10.38 4.28 7.71
N LYS A 106 11.03 3.99 8.84
CA LYS A 106 10.87 4.76 10.08
C LYS A 106 11.27 6.24 9.96
N ASN A 107 12.10 6.59 8.95
CA ASN A 107 12.60 7.95 8.74
C ASN A 107 11.84 8.73 7.65
N HIS A 108 11.07 8.05 6.81
CA HIS A 108 10.49 8.66 5.61
C HIS A 108 8.98 8.40 5.43
N VAL A 109 8.38 7.53 6.21
CA VAL A 109 6.94 7.23 6.14
C VAL A 109 6.19 8.15 7.10
N ASP A 110 5.14 8.78 6.58
CA ASP A 110 4.27 9.66 7.36
C ASP A 110 3.20 8.87 8.12
N VAL A 111 2.67 7.80 7.49
CA VAL A 111 1.58 6.98 8.05
C VAL A 111 1.87 5.50 7.87
N PHE A 112 1.82 4.74 8.97
CA PHE A 112 1.74 3.29 8.95
C PHE A 112 0.30 2.87 9.25
N ALA A 113 -0.27 2.03 8.41
CA ALA A 113 -1.66 1.61 8.50
C ALA A 113 -1.79 0.09 8.68
N SER A 114 -2.58 -0.31 9.65
CA SER A 114 -3.02 -1.69 9.88
C SER A 114 -4.39 -1.87 9.23
N CYS A 115 -4.45 -2.58 8.11
CA CYS A 115 -5.62 -2.67 7.23
C CYS A 115 -6.31 -4.03 7.38
N PRO A 116 -7.59 -4.07 7.73
CA PRO A 116 -8.37 -5.30 7.74
C PRO A 116 -8.66 -5.79 6.31
N ASP A 117 -8.95 -7.08 6.18
CA ASP A 117 -9.17 -7.76 4.90
C ASP A 117 -10.25 -7.13 4.03
N TRP A 118 -11.30 -6.58 4.65
CA TRP A 118 -12.39 -5.93 3.90
C TRP A 118 -11.92 -4.71 3.09
N MET A 119 -10.89 -3.98 3.56
CA MET A 119 -10.31 -2.85 2.80
C MET A 119 -9.70 -3.33 1.48
N SER A 120 -8.93 -4.41 1.55
CA SER A 120 -8.34 -5.03 0.37
C SER A 120 -9.42 -5.57 -0.57
N ALA A 121 -10.40 -6.30 -0.06
CA ALA A 121 -11.51 -6.83 -0.84
C ALA A 121 -12.34 -5.72 -1.51
N LYS A 122 -12.60 -4.61 -0.79
CA LYS A 122 -13.26 -3.43 -1.35
C LYS A 122 -12.50 -2.85 -2.54
N ALA A 123 -11.19 -2.70 -2.40
CA ALA A 123 -10.33 -2.16 -3.47
C ALA A 123 -10.24 -3.11 -4.67
N THR A 124 -10.16 -4.42 -4.43
CA THR A 124 -10.20 -5.42 -5.50
C THR A 124 -11.48 -5.30 -6.33
N ARG A 125 -12.63 -5.05 -5.68
CA ARG A 125 -13.90 -4.78 -6.37
C ARG A 125 -13.88 -3.45 -7.14
N ILE A 126 -13.32 -2.39 -6.56
CA ILE A 126 -13.20 -1.09 -7.25
C ILE A 126 -12.36 -1.22 -8.52
N TYR A 127 -11.21 -1.88 -8.44
CA TYR A 127 -10.37 -2.13 -9.62
C TYR A 127 -11.07 -2.99 -10.69
N ALA A 128 -11.84 -3.98 -10.27
CA ALA A 128 -12.55 -4.90 -11.18
C ALA A 128 -13.77 -4.25 -11.86
N ASN A 129 -14.39 -3.26 -11.19
CA ASN A 129 -15.62 -2.60 -11.65
C ASN A 129 -15.42 -1.06 -11.62
N PRO A 130 -14.64 -0.53 -12.57
CA PRO A 130 -14.40 0.91 -12.64
C PRO A 130 -15.68 1.69 -12.94
N LEU A 131 -15.71 2.97 -12.54
CA LEU A 131 -16.79 3.90 -12.85
C LEU A 131 -16.41 4.76 -14.06
N GLY A 132 -17.41 5.08 -14.88
CA GLY A 132 -17.22 5.91 -16.08
C GLY A 132 -16.22 5.27 -17.06
N ASP A 133 -15.26 6.06 -17.50
CA ASP A 133 -14.24 5.67 -18.49
C ASP A 133 -12.94 5.19 -17.84
N ASP A 134 -12.93 4.96 -16.52
CA ASP A 134 -11.75 4.45 -15.82
C ASP A 134 -11.38 3.03 -16.32
N PRO A 135 -10.10 2.75 -16.51
CA PRO A 135 -9.68 1.44 -16.97
C PRO A 135 -9.88 0.38 -15.90
N ARG A 136 -10.35 -0.80 -16.32
CA ARG A 136 -10.37 -1.97 -15.44
C ARG A 136 -8.94 -2.42 -15.12
N VAL A 137 -8.67 -2.63 -13.84
CA VAL A 137 -7.41 -3.20 -13.37
C VAL A 137 -7.67 -4.54 -12.69
N VAL A 138 -6.90 -5.56 -13.03
CA VAL A 138 -6.90 -6.84 -12.32
C VAL A 138 -5.75 -6.79 -11.31
N SER A 139 -6.08 -6.62 -10.05
CA SER A 139 -5.12 -6.61 -8.95
C SER A 139 -5.51 -7.66 -7.91
N GLY A 140 -4.55 -8.43 -7.45
CA GLY A 140 -4.74 -9.32 -6.32
C GLY A 140 -4.87 -8.55 -4.99
N GLU A 141 -5.20 -9.29 -3.95
CA GLU A 141 -5.60 -8.72 -2.65
C GLU A 141 -4.47 -7.90 -2.01
N SER A 142 -3.24 -8.42 -2.06
CA SER A 142 -2.08 -7.70 -1.48
C SER A 142 -1.79 -6.39 -2.21
N GLY A 143 -1.93 -6.39 -3.55
CA GLY A 143 -1.73 -5.20 -4.39
C GLY A 143 -2.85 -4.17 -4.27
N SER A 144 -4.03 -4.58 -3.82
CA SER A 144 -5.22 -3.73 -3.76
C SER A 144 -5.31 -2.89 -2.50
N VAL A 145 -4.71 -3.32 -1.38
CA VAL A 145 -4.90 -2.67 -0.08
C VAL A 145 -4.53 -1.18 -0.03
N PRO A 146 -3.51 -0.66 -0.76
CA PRO A 146 -3.24 0.77 -0.76
C PRO A 146 -4.38 1.62 -1.33
N LEU A 147 -5.08 1.11 -2.36
CA LEU A 147 -6.29 1.78 -2.86
C LEU A 147 -7.42 1.70 -1.82
N GLY A 148 -7.59 0.55 -1.14
CA GLY A 148 -8.59 0.39 -0.09
C GLY A 148 -8.41 1.37 1.07
N PHE A 149 -7.18 1.56 1.48
CA PHE A 149 -6.78 2.55 2.48
C PHE A 149 -7.10 3.97 2.02
N CYS A 150 -6.71 4.33 0.79
CA CYS A 150 -7.01 5.63 0.20
C CYS A 150 -8.52 5.88 0.12
N PHE A 151 -9.27 4.90 -0.38
CA PHE A 151 -10.73 4.97 -0.49
C PHE A 151 -11.40 5.18 0.87
N THR A 152 -10.97 4.45 1.90
CA THR A 152 -11.48 4.59 3.27
C THR A 152 -11.18 5.99 3.81
N ALA A 153 -9.96 6.49 3.65
CA ALA A 153 -9.60 7.84 4.10
C ALA A 153 -10.44 8.95 3.44
N LEU A 154 -10.91 8.73 2.21
CA LEU A 154 -11.69 9.72 1.46
C LEU A 154 -13.20 9.65 1.73
N HIS A 155 -13.74 8.46 1.99
CA HIS A 155 -15.19 8.21 1.98
C HIS A 155 -15.78 7.75 3.31
N ASP A 156 -14.96 7.33 4.27
CA ASP A 156 -15.45 6.93 5.58
C ASP A 156 -15.55 8.17 6.50
N GLU A 157 -16.72 8.40 7.03
CA GLU A 157 -16.96 9.54 7.94
C GLU A 157 -16.15 9.42 9.23
N ASP A 158 -15.88 8.21 9.68
CA ASP A 158 -15.08 7.94 10.87
C ASP A 158 -13.57 8.11 10.61
N ALA A 159 -13.15 8.22 9.35
CA ALA A 159 -11.75 8.38 8.94
C ALA A 159 -11.36 9.84 8.64
N LYS A 160 -12.11 10.83 9.08
CA LYS A 160 -11.81 12.27 8.83
C LYS A 160 -10.42 12.68 9.31
N ASP A 161 -10.06 12.23 10.51
CA ASP A 161 -8.74 12.51 11.09
C ASP A 161 -7.60 11.93 10.23
N LEU A 162 -7.84 10.77 9.61
CA LEU A 162 -6.90 10.14 8.70
C LEU A 162 -6.75 10.94 7.41
N LYS A 163 -7.84 11.41 6.83
CA LYS A 163 -7.83 12.28 5.64
C LYS A 163 -7.03 13.56 5.90
N GLU A 164 -7.23 14.19 7.06
CA GLU A 164 -6.51 15.38 7.48
C GLU A 164 -5.02 15.09 7.70
N ALA A 165 -4.69 14.00 8.38
CA ALA A 165 -3.31 13.57 8.61
C ALA A 165 -2.55 13.30 7.30
N LEU A 166 -3.22 12.71 6.31
CA LEU A 166 -2.70 12.46 4.98
C LEU A 166 -2.70 13.72 4.09
N LYS A 167 -3.39 14.78 4.48
CA LYS A 167 -3.56 16.01 3.67
C LYS A 167 -4.15 15.72 2.28
N LEU A 168 -5.10 14.78 2.21
CA LEU A 168 -5.77 14.43 0.95
C LEU A 168 -6.81 15.48 0.59
N ASP A 169 -6.72 15.99 -0.64
CA ASP A 169 -7.63 16.97 -1.24
C ASP A 169 -7.92 16.66 -2.72
N GLU A 170 -8.68 17.52 -3.37
CA GLU A 170 -9.05 17.39 -4.79
C GLU A 170 -7.88 17.51 -5.77
N ASN A 171 -6.74 18.03 -5.34
CA ASN A 171 -5.52 18.18 -6.13
C ASN A 171 -4.53 17.03 -5.87
N SER A 172 -4.89 16.08 -5.02
CA SER A 172 -4.01 14.97 -4.66
C SER A 172 -3.86 14.01 -5.83
N VAL A 173 -2.59 13.68 -6.14
CA VAL A 173 -2.21 12.64 -7.08
C VAL A 173 -1.59 11.50 -6.29
N VAL A 174 -2.34 10.40 -6.15
CA VAL A 174 -1.95 9.26 -5.34
C VAL A 174 -1.36 8.16 -6.22
N LEU A 175 -0.10 7.84 -6.02
CA LEU A 175 0.54 6.67 -6.63
C LEU A 175 0.30 5.44 -5.76
N VAL A 176 -0.29 4.41 -6.35
CA VAL A 176 -0.39 3.06 -5.79
C VAL A 176 0.29 2.06 -6.73
N ILE A 177 0.86 1.01 -6.19
CA ILE A 177 1.61 0.03 -6.98
C ILE A 177 0.94 -1.33 -6.86
N SER A 178 0.27 -1.78 -7.93
CA SER A 178 -0.23 -3.15 -8.02
C SER A 178 0.92 -4.09 -8.39
N THR A 179 1.19 -5.06 -7.54
CA THR A 179 2.33 -5.97 -7.68
C THR A 179 1.95 -7.37 -8.11
N GLU A 180 0.66 -7.65 -8.19
CA GLU A 180 0.12 -8.97 -8.55
C GLU A 180 -1.22 -8.85 -9.27
N GLY A 181 -1.52 -9.83 -10.13
CA GLY A 181 -2.84 -10.04 -10.70
C GLY A 181 -3.69 -10.99 -9.84
N ASP A 182 -4.66 -11.65 -10.47
CA ASP A 182 -5.53 -12.66 -9.85
C ASP A 182 -4.80 -14.01 -9.68
N THR A 183 -3.77 -14.03 -8.87
CA THR A 183 -2.93 -15.23 -8.64
C THR A 183 -3.69 -16.38 -7.97
N ASP A 184 -4.78 -16.06 -7.26
CA ASP A 184 -5.82 -16.99 -6.81
C ASP A 184 -7.16 -16.65 -7.48
N PRO A 185 -7.45 -17.22 -8.69
CA PRO A 185 -8.66 -16.89 -9.42
C PRO A 185 -9.95 -17.27 -8.69
N VAL A 186 -9.91 -18.26 -7.80
CA VAL A 186 -11.07 -18.69 -7.01
C VAL A 186 -11.38 -17.60 -5.98
N ARG A 187 -10.40 -17.20 -5.19
CA ARG A 187 -10.55 -16.14 -4.20
C ARG A 187 -10.91 -14.81 -4.85
N TYR A 188 -10.27 -14.46 -5.95
CA TYR A 188 -10.59 -13.26 -6.72
C TYR A 188 -12.05 -13.22 -7.14
N ARG A 189 -12.59 -14.36 -7.64
CA ARG A 189 -14.00 -14.47 -7.99
C ARG A 189 -14.91 -14.32 -6.77
N GLU A 190 -14.62 -15.02 -5.67
CA GLU A 190 -15.39 -14.91 -4.43
C GLU A 190 -15.49 -13.46 -3.95
N ILE A 191 -14.39 -12.69 -4.05
CA ILE A 191 -14.37 -11.28 -3.67
C ILE A 191 -15.18 -10.42 -4.63
N VAL A 192 -14.93 -10.57 -5.95
CA VAL A 192 -15.48 -9.65 -6.96
C VAL A 192 -16.94 -9.96 -7.29
N TRP A 193 -17.30 -11.25 -7.38
CA TRP A 193 -18.64 -11.69 -7.81
C TRP A 193 -19.54 -12.13 -6.67
N ASP A 194 -18.99 -12.88 -5.72
CA ASP A 194 -19.79 -13.45 -4.65
C ASP A 194 -19.86 -12.54 -3.41
N GLY A 195 -19.12 -11.42 -3.41
CA GLY A 195 -19.18 -10.38 -2.37
C GLY A 195 -18.49 -10.76 -1.07
N LEU A 196 -17.53 -11.69 -1.09
CA LEU A 196 -16.77 -12.06 0.10
C LEU A 196 -16.08 -10.84 0.71
N TYR A 197 -16.16 -10.68 2.01
CA TYR A 197 -15.69 -9.48 2.77
C TYR A 197 -16.39 -8.17 2.31
N GLY A 198 -17.66 -8.23 1.90
CA GLY A 198 -18.50 -7.10 1.54
C GLY A 198 -19.17 -6.46 2.73
#